data_134e48a1887e4f676115ee2b022d864f
#
_entry.id   134e48a1887e4f676115ee2b022d864f
#
_cell.length_a   1.000
_cell.length_b   1.000
_cell.length_c   1.000
_cell.angle_alpha   90.00
_cell.angle_beta   90.00
_cell.angle_gamma   90.00
#
_symmetry.space_group_name_H-M   'P 1'
#
loop_
_entity.id
_entity.type
_entity.pdbx_description
1 polymer ?
#
loop_
_entity_poly.entity_id
_entity_poly.type
_entity_poly.pdbx_seq_one_letter_code
_entity_poly.pdbx_strand_id
1 'polypeptide(L)'
;MITNIYLLICAGIFIYINFINQGDKLTCAMKLGAFYPPNVRENKEYWRFIMCNFIHIDFIHFLMNAYALYQLGHFFEVILTPMPYLIVVVVSMLLSSLLCYSAAEISSQADNTITIGASGVVFGFFGAICALGYLVGGVYMELLEEFLGIILINIAYTFLNRQISVTGHLGGFIGGVVSIVVLLATKMI
;
A
#
# COMPACT_ATOMS: atom_id res chain seq x y z
N MET A 1 -12.31 10.20 7.67
CA MET A 1 -11.42 11.10 8.44
C MET A 1 -9.96 10.62 8.43
N ILE A 2 -9.71 9.35 8.65
CA ILE A 2 -8.36 8.74 8.65
C ILE A 2 -7.75 8.78 7.24
N THR A 3 -8.54 8.45 6.21
CA THR A 3 -8.12 8.56 4.80
C THR A 3 -7.60 9.95 4.46
N ASN A 4 -8.29 11.00 4.90
CA ASN A 4 -7.86 12.37 4.63
C ASN A 4 -6.53 12.71 5.32
N ILE A 5 -6.32 12.21 6.54
CA ILE A 5 -5.04 12.37 7.25
C ILE A 5 -3.92 11.67 6.47
N TYR A 6 -4.16 10.43 6.00
CA TYR A 6 -3.20 9.70 5.19
C TYR A 6 -2.85 10.47 3.90
N LEU A 7 -3.87 10.94 3.18
CA LEU A 7 -3.70 11.73 1.95
C LEU A 7 -2.93 13.04 2.21
N LEU A 8 -3.23 13.75 3.30
CA LEU A 8 -2.52 14.97 3.67
C LEU A 8 -1.05 14.73 3.98
N ILE A 9 -0.71 13.62 4.65
CA ILE A 9 0.68 13.24 4.90
C ILE A 9 1.39 12.94 3.58
N CYS A 10 0.78 12.14 2.69
CA CYS A 10 1.35 11.86 1.36
C CYS A 10 1.57 13.16 0.56
N ALA A 11 0.59 14.06 0.54
CA ALA A 11 0.67 15.34 -0.17
C ALA A 11 1.77 16.24 0.42
N GLY A 12 1.87 16.33 1.74
CA GLY A 12 2.90 17.11 2.41
C GLY A 12 4.31 16.60 2.10
N ILE A 13 4.53 15.29 2.15
CA ILE A 13 5.81 14.65 1.79
C ILE A 13 6.11 14.87 0.31
N PHE A 14 5.12 14.69 -0.57
CA PHE A 14 5.28 14.92 -2.01
C PHE A 14 5.67 16.37 -2.32
N ILE A 15 4.99 17.36 -1.71
CA ILE A 15 5.31 18.79 -1.86
C ILE A 15 6.73 19.06 -1.36
N TYR A 16 7.10 18.52 -0.21
CA TYR A 16 8.44 18.71 0.34
C TYR A 16 9.52 18.18 -0.62
N ILE A 17 9.39 16.94 -1.12
CA ILE A 17 10.38 16.32 -2.02
C ILE A 17 10.49 17.09 -3.34
N ASN A 18 9.35 17.51 -3.91
CA ASN A 18 9.32 18.02 -5.28
C ASN A 18 9.50 19.54 -5.42
N PHE A 19 9.16 20.31 -4.39
CA PHE A 19 9.10 21.78 -4.48
C PHE A 19 9.91 22.51 -3.41
N ILE A 20 10.19 21.87 -2.25
CA ILE A 20 10.93 22.52 -1.15
C ILE A 20 12.37 22.00 -1.09
N ASN A 21 12.59 20.72 -1.28
CA ASN A 21 13.92 20.12 -1.31
C ASN A 21 14.73 20.65 -2.51
N GLN A 22 15.91 21.24 -2.24
CA GLN A 22 16.81 21.77 -3.26
C GLN A 22 17.81 20.73 -3.80
N GLY A 23 17.82 19.51 -3.22
CA GLY A 23 18.71 18.43 -3.60
C GLY A 23 18.02 17.39 -4.50
N ASP A 24 18.73 16.29 -4.71
CA ASP A 24 18.20 15.13 -5.45
C ASP A 24 16.98 14.51 -4.75
N LYS A 25 15.92 14.29 -5.51
CA LYS A 25 14.64 13.79 -5.00
C LYS A 25 14.75 12.38 -4.41
N LEU A 26 15.55 11.50 -5.06
CA LEU A 26 15.72 10.12 -4.58
C LEU A 26 16.47 10.11 -3.26
N THR A 27 17.54 10.90 -3.14
CA THR A 27 18.29 11.06 -1.88
C THR A 27 17.39 11.60 -0.78
N CYS A 28 16.51 12.56 -1.09
CA CYS A 28 15.53 13.08 -0.14
C CYS A 28 14.53 11.99 0.29
N ALA A 29 13.97 11.25 -0.64
CA ALA A 29 13.07 10.13 -0.35
C ALA A 29 13.72 9.06 0.53
N MET A 30 14.99 8.74 0.29
CA MET A 30 15.78 7.79 1.10
C MET A 30 15.91 8.29 2.55
N LYS A 31 16.17 9.58 2.75
CA LYS A 31 16.23 10.19 4.10
C LYS A 31 14.87 10.19 4.80
N LEU A 32 13.78 10.31 4.06
CA LEU A 32 12.41 10.30 4.58
C LEU A 32 11.84 8.89 4.80
N GLY A 33 12.55 7.84 4.39
CA GLY A 33 12.16 6.48 4.68
C GLY A 33 11.68 5.64 3.51
N ALA A 34 12.10 5.96 2.27
CA ALA A 34 11.94 5.04 1.15
C ALA A 34 12.47 3.66 1.51
N PHE A 35 11.72 2.62 1.21
CA PHE A 35 12.09 1.26 1.56
C PHE A 35 13.27 0.80 0.69
N TYR A 36 14.35 0.43 1.35
CA TYR A 36 15.55 -0.11 0.73
C TYR A 36 16.07 -1.25 1.63
N PRO A 37 16.03 -2.51 1.18
CA PRO A 37 16.34 -3.67 2.01
C PRO A 37 17.70 -3.61 2.72
N PRO A 38 18.81 -3.18 2.09
CA PRO A 38 20.10 -3.06 2.79
C PRO A 38 20.04 -2.14 4.01
N ASN A 39 19.35 -1.02 3.94
CA ASN A 39 19.23 -0.11 5.09
C ASN A 39 18.48 -0.76 6.27
N VAL A 40 17.46 -1.56 5.96
CA VAL A 40 16.74 -2.32 6.99
C VAL A 40 17.64 -3.38 7.63
N ARG A 41 18.39 -4.13 6.81
CA ARG A 41 19.22 -5.24 7.25
C ARG A 41 20.45 -4.78 8.05
N GLU A 42 21.17 -3.80 7.51
CA GLU A 42 22.45 -3.35 8.05
C GLU A 42 22.29 -2.28 9.13
N ASN A 43 21.42 -1.27 8.88
CA ASN A 43 21.25 -0.12 9.76
C ASN A 43 20.08 -0.27 10.75
N LYS A 44 19.28 -1.38 10.66
CA LYS A 44 18.12 -1.65 11.51
C LYS A 44 17.01 -0.57 11.38
N GLU A 45 16.88 0.04 10.20
CA GLU A 45 15.92 1.10 9.93
C GLU A 45 14.51 0.54 9.69
N TYR A 46 13.96 -0.20 10.66
CA TYR A 46 12.65 -0.87 10.57
C TYR A 46 11.47 0.07 10.35
N TRP A 47 11.60 1.35 10.70
CA TRP A 47 10.57 2.37 10.45
C TRP A 47 10.25 2.55 8.96
N ARG A 48 11.14 2.13 8.06
CA ARG A 48 10.93 2.14 6.61
C ARG A 48 9.78 1.24 6.14
N PHE A 49 9.45 0.19 6.92
CA PHE A 49 8.28 -0.66 6.62
C PHE A 49 6.97 0.13 6.57
N ILE A 50 6.88 1.22 7.31
CA ILE A 50 5.70 2.09 7.36
C ILE A 50 5.89 3.33 6.49
N MET A 51 7.02 4.04 6.64
CA MET A 51 7.22 5.35 6.03
C MET A 51 7.23 5.34 4.51
N CYS A 52 7.72 4.28 3.88
CA CYS A 52 7.76 4.17 2.42
C CYS A 52 6.37 4.29 1.77
N ASN A 53 5.32 3.91 2.50
CA ASN A 53 3.95 3.97 2.00
C ASN A 53 3.39 5.40 1.88
N PHE A 54 4.07 6.40 2.44
CA PHE A 54 3.68 7.81 2.34
C PHE A 54 4.47 8.59 1.28
N ILE A 55 5.52 7.99 0.71
CA ILE A 55 6.49 8.68 -0.14
C ILE A 55 6.15 8.51 -1.61
N HIS A 56 6.14 9.61 -2.35
CA HIS A 56 5.97 9.64 -3.79
C HIS A 56 6.94 10.65 -4.40
N ILE A 57 7.65 10.28 -5.48
CA ILE A 57 8.58 11.15 -6.19
C ILE A 57 7.97 11.65 -7.50
N ASP A 58 7.27 10.79 -8.23
CA ASP A 58 6.64 11.10 -9.50
C ASP A 58 5.20 11.62 -9.30
N PHE A 59 4.82 12.63 -10.10
CA PHE A 59 3.51 13.27 -9.99
C PHE A 59 2.36 12.33 -10.39
N ILE A 60 2.53 11.57 -11.47
CA ILE A 60 1.47 10.66 -11.95
C ILE A 60 1.29 9.53 -10.94
N HIS A 61 2.39 8.98 -10.42
CA HIS A 61 2.36 7.97 -9.36
C HIS A 61 1.63 8.48 -8.11
N PHE A 62 1.96 9.71 -7.66
CA PHE A 62 1.26 10.36 -6.54
C PHE A 62 -0.24 10.52 -6.83
N LEU A 63 -0.59 11.07 -8.00
CA LEU A 63 -1.99 11.35 -8.36
C LEU A 63 -2.84 10.08 -8.41
N MET A 64 -2.32 9.02 -9.04
CA MET A 64 -3.01 7.73 -9.15
C MET A 64 -3.25 7.08 -7.79
N ASN A 65 -2.22 7.09 -6.92
CA ASN A 65 -2.37 6.57 -5.57
C ASN A 65 -3.32 7.42 -4.72
N ALA A 66 -3.21 8.75 -4.79
CA ALA A 66 -4.09 9.64 -4.05
C ALA A 66 -5.56 9.48 -4.46
N TYR A 67 -5.83 9.35 -5.76
CA TYR A 67 -7.18 9.08 -6.26
C TYR A 67 -7.71 7.74 -5.78
N ALA A 68 -6.93 6.66 -5.90
CA ALA A 68 -7.33 5.33 -5.46
C ALA A 68 -7.57 5.28 -3.94
N LEU A 69 -6.66 5.88 -3.14
CA LEU A 69 -6.85 6.01 -1.69
C LEU A 69 -8.07 6.86 -1.34
N TYR A 70 -8.34 7.93 -2.07
CA TYR A 70 -9.52 8.75 -1.85
C TYR A 70 -10.81 7.93 -2.02
N GLN A 71 -10.93 7.22 -3.13
CA GLN A 71 -12.12 6.42 -3.45
C GLN A 71 -12.27 5.21 -2.52
N LEU A 72 -11.26 4.34 -2.49
CA LEU A 72 -11.32 3.11 -1.70
C LEU A 72 -11.23 3.37 -0.20
N GLY A 73 -10.39 4.30 0.23
CA GLY A 73 -10.23 4.63 1.63
C GLY A 73 -11.51 5.18 2.25
N HIS A 74 -12.19 6.13 1.58
CA HIS A 74 -13.48 6.62 2.08
C HIS A 74 -14.57 5.54 2.04
N PHE A 75 -14.58 4.71 1.00
CA PHE A 75 -15.49 3.56 0.95
C PHE A 75 -15.30 2.64 2.16
N PHE A 76 -14.06 2.26 2.47
CA PHE A 76 -13.77 1.41 3.63
C PHE A 76 -14.01 2.10 4.97
N GLU A 77 -13.85 3.43 5.07
CA GLU A 77 -14.22 4.19 6.28
C GLU A 77 -15.73 4.20 6.54
N VAL A 78 -16.56 3.99 5.50
CA VAL A 78 -18.03 3.88 5.65
C VAL A 78 -18.44 2.50 6.13
N ILE A 79 -17.83 1.43 5.58
CA ILE A 79 -18.23 0.05 5.88
C ILE A 79 -17.51 -0.55 7.10
N LEU A 80 -16.39 0.01 7.49
CA LEU A 80 -15.62 -0.42 8.66
C LEU A 80 -15.60 0.66 9.72
N THR A 81 -15.67 0.24 10.99
CA THR A 81 -15.38 1.15 12.09
C THR A 81 -13.90 1.57 12.09
N PRO A 82 -13.50 2.66 12.79
CA PRO A 82 -12.15 3.20 12.70
C PRO A 82 -11.02 2.20 12.99
N MET A 83 -11.20 1.31 13.97
CA MET A 83 -10.16 0.34 14.34
C MET A 83 -9.96 -0.76 13.28
N PRO A 84 -10.99 -1.47 12.81
CA PRO A 84 -10.88 -2.37 11.66
C PRO A 84 -10.27 -1.72 10.41
N TYR A 85 -10.67 -0.48 10.08
CA TYR A 85 -10.08 0.25 8.98
C TYR A 85 -8.56 0.43 9.15
N LEU A 86 -8.12 0.89 10.33
CA LEU A 86 -6.69 1.04 10.64
C LEU A 86 -5.93 -0.28 10.57
N ILE A 87 -6.55 -1.39 11.00
CA ILE A 87 -5.95 -2.72 10.90
C ILE A 87 -5.70 -3.06 9.42
N VAL A 88 -6.68 -2.88 8.54
CA VAL A 88 -6.52 -3.12 7.09
C VAL A 88 -5.37 -2.28 6.54
N VAL A 89 -5.33 -0.98 6.84
CA VAL A 89 -4.29 -0.07 6.34
C VAL A 89 -2.90 -0.48 6.83
N VAL A 90 -2.73 -0.66 8.15
CA VAL A 90 -1.40 -0.93 8.76
C VAL A 90 -0.88 -2.31 8.37
N VAL A 91 -1.72 -3.34 8.38
CA VAL A 91 -1.31 -4.70 7.99
C VAL A 91 -0.95 -4.74 6.51
N SER A 92 -1.67 -4.01 5.65
CA SER A 92 -1.33 -3.89 4.22
C SER A 92 0.01 -3.20 4.00
N MET A 93 0.31 -2.09 4.72
CA MET A 93 1.62 -1.43 4.70
C MET A 93 2.74 -2.39 5.09
N LEU A 94 2.57 -3.08 6.22
CA LEU A 94 3.58 -3.97 6.77
C LEU A 94 3.84 -5.17 5.86
N LEU A 95 2.79 -5.86 5.38
CA LEU A 95 2.96 -7.04 4.51
C LEU A 95 3.47 -6.66 3.11
N SER A 96 3.09 -5.49 2.58
CA SER A 96 3.68 -4.94 1.36
C SER A 96 5.20 -4.84 1.46
N SER A 97 5.69 -4.16 2.48
CA SER A 97 7.13 -3.95 2.69
C SER A 97 7.84 -5.23 3.14
N LEU A 98 7.19 -6.08 3.93
CA LEU A 98 7.75 -7.36 4.39
C LEU A 98 7.96 -8.30 3.21
N LEU A 99 7.04 -8.37 2.24
CA LEU A 99 7.21 -9.22 1.07
C LEU A 99 8.31 -8.68 0.15
N CYS A 100 8.48 -7.36 0.05
CA CYS A 100 9.64 -6.76 -0.63
C CYS A 100 10.96 -7.16 0.07
N TYR A 101 10.99 -7.11 1.40
CA TYR A 101 12.16 -7.54 2.19
C TYR A 101 12.49 -9.02 1.98
N SER A 102 11.47 -9.89 2.05
CA SER A 102 11.66 -11.34 1.86
C SER A 102 12.15 -11.67 0.44
N ALA A 103 11.69 -10.93 -0.58
CA ALA A 103 12.16 -11.11 -1.95
C ALA A 103 13.64 -10.69 -2.11
N ALA A 104 14.10 -9.72 -1.34
CA ALA A 104 15.49 -9.27 -1.33
C ALA A 104 16.47 -10.33 -0.81
N GLU A 105 16.02 -11.22 0.07
CA GLU A 105 16.84 -12.33 0.60
C GLU A 105 17.15 -13.40 -0.48
N ILE A 106 16.36 -13.47 -1.55
CA ILE A 106 16.48 -14.47 -2.62
C ILE A 106 16.85 -13.90 -3.98
N SER A 107 16.88 -12.57 -4.12
CA SER A 107 17.15 -11.89 -5.40
C SER A 107 17.98 -10.62 -5.20
N SER A 108 19.18 -10.61 -5.79
CA SER A 108 20.04 -9.42 -5.79
C SER A 108 19.40 -8.21 -6.49
N GLN A 109 18.53 -8.43 -7.47
CA GLN A 109 17.77 -7.36 -8.10
C GLN A 109 16.76 -6.76 -7.12
N ALA A 110 16.02 -7.58 -6.38
CA ALA A 110 15.09 -7.13 -5.35
C ALA A 110 15.82 -6.42 -4.20
N ASP A 111 16.99 -6.89 -3.81
CA ASP A 111 17.84 -6.28 -2.76
C ASP A 111 18.28 -4.84 -3.15
N ASN A 112 18.47 -4.58 -4.43
CA ASN A 112 18.85 -3.25 -4.93
C ASN A 112 17.63 -2.39 -5.36
N THR A 113 16.41 -2.79 -5.04
CA THR A 113 15.20 -2.06 -5.42
C THR A 113 14.74 -1.15 -4.30
N ILE A 114 14.49 0.13 -4.65
CA ILE A 114 13.85 1.09 -3.76
C ILE A 114 12.34 1.05 -4.00
N THR A 115 11.57 0.83 -2.93
CA THR A 115 10.10 0.78 -3.01
C THR A 115 9.50 1.97 -2.23
N ILE A 116 8.57 2.67 -2.90
CA ILE A 116 7.83 3.82 -2.35
C ILE A 116 6.40 3.81 -2.90
N GLY A 117 5.49 4.46 -2.19
CA GLY A 117 4.12 4.70 -2.64
C GLY A 117 3.06 3.97 -1.82
N ALA A 118 1.87 4.54 -1.80
CA ALA A 118 0.72 4.03 -1.07
C ALA A 118 0.03 2.83 -1.76
N SER A 119 0.54 2.38 -2.90
CA SER A 119 -0.08 1.32 -3.71
C SER A 119 -0.21 -0.01 -2.98
N GLY A 120 0.69 -0.31 -2.02
CA GLY A 120 0.55 -1.47 -1.14
C GLY A 120 -0.77 -1.46 -0.36
N VAL A 121 -1.20 -0.28 0.12
CA VAL A 121 -2.50 -0.12 0.81
C VAL A 121 -3.66 -0.19 -0.17
N VAL A 122 -3.53 0.39 -1.37
CA VAL A 122 -4.54 0.28 -2.43
C VAL A 122 -4.80 -1.18 -2.78
N PHE A 123 -3.73 -1.97 -2.99
CA PHE A 123 -3.85 -3.41 -3.20
C PHE A 123 -4.39 -4.15 -1.97
N GLY A 124 -4.11 -3.65 -0.76
CA GLY A 124 -4.73 -4.12 0.47
C GLY A 124 -6.25 -3.97 0.46
N PHE A 125 -6.76 -2.84 0.01
CA PHE A 125 -8.21 -2.66 -0.17
C PHE A 125 -8.79 -3.61 -1.23
N PHE A 126 -8.08 -3.88 -2.32
CA PHE A 126 -8.52 -4.91 -3.29
C PHE A 126 -8.57 -6.30 -2.64
N GLY A 127 -7.55 -6.68 -1.86
CA GLY A 127 -7.55 -7.93 -1.11
C GLY A 127 -8.70 -8.01 -0.10
N ALA A 128 -9.00 -6.91 0.58
CA ALA A 128 -10.11 -6.82 1.53
C ALA A 128 -11.48 -6.97 0.84
N ILE A 129 -11.69 -6.35 -0.34
CA ILE A 129 -12.91 -6.55 -1.15
C ILE A 129 -13.06 -8.01 -1.54
N CYS A 130 -12.01 -8.65 -2.04
CA CYS A 130 -12.01 -10.06 -2.39
C CYS A 130 -12.38 -10.94 -1.18
N ALA A 131 -11.76 -10.71 -0.02
CA ALA A 131 -12.03 -11.48 1.18
C ALA A 131 -13.46 -11.31 1.68
N LEU A 132 -13.99 -10.07 1.70
CA LEU A 132 -15.38 -9.80 2.09
C LEU A 132 -16.36 -10.47 1.12
N GLY A 133 -16.14 -10.37 -0.20
CA GLY A 133 -16.99 -11.01 -1.21
C GLY A 133 -17.08 -12.52 -1.02
N TYR A 134 -15.93 -13.19 -0.88
CA TYR A 134 -15.88 -14.65 -0.76
C TYR A 134 -16.31 -15.18 0.61
N LEU A 135 -15.99 -14.50 1.71
CA LEU A 135 -16.22 -15.02 3.06
C LEU A 135 -17.55 -14.61 3.65
N VAL A 136 -18.07 -13.43 3.26
CA VAL A 136 -19.34 -12.89 3.76
C VAL A 136 -20.45 -13.05 2.72
N GLY A 137 -20.15 -12.84 1.44
CA GLY A 137 -21.13 -12.94 0.34
C GLY A 137 -22.13 -11.77 0.33
N GLY A 138 -23.29 -12.02 -0.28
CA GLY A 138 -24.36 -11.00 -0.38
C GLY A 138 -23.89 -9.72 -1.07
N VAL A 139 -24.16 -8.57 -0.49
CA VAL A 139 -23.78 -7.25 -1.02
C VAL A 139 -22.27 -7.11 -1.27
N TYR A 140 -21.42 -7.81 -0.50
CA TYR A 140 -19.97 -7.77 -0.71
C TYR A 140 -19.53 -8.58 -1.93
N MET A 141 -20.29 -9.62 -2.34
CA MET A 141 -20.04 -10.31 -3.60
C MET A 141 -20.40 -9.44 -4.80
N GLU A 142 -21.55 -8.76 -4.74
CA GLU A 142 -21.94 -7.79 -5.77
C GLU A 142 -20.88 -6.69 -5.92
N LEU A 143 -20.40 -6.17 -4.80
CA LEU A 143 -19.31 -5.20 -4.78
C LEU A 143 -18.02 -5.75 -5.41
N LEU A 144 -17.64 -6.99 -5.10
CA LEU A 144 -16.47 -7.64 -5.73
C LEU A 144 -16.64 -7.73 -7.24
N GLU A 145 -17.83 -8.07 -7.74
CA GLU A 145 -18.11 -8.14 -9.17
C GLU A 145 -17.98 -6.77 -9.84
N GLU A 146 -18.44 -5.70 -9.19
CA GLU A 146 -18.28 -4.31 -9.68
C GLU A 146 -16.80 -3.90 -9.75
N PHE A 147 -15.99 -4.24 -8.73
CA PHE A 147 -14.58 -3.88 -8.67
C PHE A 147 -13.66 -4.82 -9.45
N LEU A 148 -14.14 -6.00 -9.88
CA LEU A 148 -13.31 -7.04 -10.50
C LEU A 148 -12.51 -6.53 -11.70
N GLY A 149 -13.15 -5.75 -12.58
CA GLY A 149 -12.49 -5.17 -13.75
C GLY A 149 -11.31 -4.25 -13.37
N ILE A 150 -11.50 -3.38 -12.37
CA ILE A 150 -10.47 -2.47 -11.87
C ILE A 150 -9.33 -3.26 -11.20
N ILE A 151 -9.65 -4.28 -10.41
CA ILE A 151 -8.67 -5.16 -9.76
C ILE A 151 -7.81 -5.85 -10.82
N LEU A 152 -8.43 -6.47 -11.83
CA LEU A 152 -7.72 -7.18 -12.89
C LEU A 152 -6.83 -6.27 -13.74
N ILE A 153 -7.30 -5.05 -14.07
CA ILE A 153 -6.51 -4.05 -14.80
C ILE A 153 -5.28 -3.64 -13.96
N ASN A 154 -5.44 -3.38 -12.66
CA ASN A 154 -4.32 -3.02 -11.81
C ASN A 154 -3.32 -4.17 -11.62
N ILE A 155 -3.79 -5.41 -11.53
CA ILE A 155 -2.93 -6.62 -11.51
C ILE A 155 -2.16 -6.71 -12.83
N ALA A 156 -2.83 -6.63 -13.99
CA ALA A 156 -2.19 -6.68 -15.29
C ALA A 156 -1.15 -5.56 -15.46
N TYR A 157 -1.49 -4.33 -15.09
CA TYR A 157 -0.59 -3.18 -15.14
C TYR A 157 0.66 -3.38 -14.26
N THR A 158 0.51 -4.01 -13.09
CA THR A 158 1.62 -4.36 -12.19
C THR A 158 2.65 -5.26 -12.89
N PHE A 159 2.20 -6.26 -13.64
CA PHE A 159 3.11 -7.18 -14.36
C PHE A 159 3.70 -6.58 -15.65
N LEU A 160 2.99 -5.65 -16.29
CA LEU A 160 3.43 -5.02 -17.54
C LEU A 160 4.42 -3.88 -17.32
N ASN A 161 4.43 -3.24 -16.16
CA ASN A 161 5.29 -2.11 -15.86
C ASN A 161 6.43 -2.49 -14.90
N ARG A 162 7.65 -2.58 -15.44
CA ARG A 162 8.85 -2.95 -14.65
C ARG A 162 9.23 -1.97 -13.53
N GLN A 163 8.65 -0.78 -13.50
CA GLN A 163 8.88 0.20 -12.43
C GLN A 163 7.99 -0.04 -11.21
N ILE A 164 7.06 -0.98 -11.30
CA ILE A 164 6.11 -1.29 -10.23
C ILE A 164 6.59 -2.52 -9.45
N SER A 165 6.54 -2.41 -8.12
CA SER A 165 6.90 -3.51 -7.23
C SER A 165 5.79 -4.58 -7.20
N VAL A 166 5.98 -5.67 -7.94
CA VAL A 166 5.07 -6.83 -7.90
C VAL A 166 4.94 -7.37 -6.48
N THR A 167 6.06 -7.51 -5.76
CA THR A 167 6.09 -8.01 -4.38
C THR A 167 5.39 -7.07 -3.42
N GLY A 168 5.55 -5.75 -3.58
CA GLY A 168 4.84 -4.76 -2.77
C GLY A 168 3.33 -4.83 -2.94
N HIS A 169 2.84 -4.93 -4.18
CA HIS A 169 1.42 -5.06 -4.48
C HIS A 169 0.85 -6.39 -3.97
N LEU A 170 1.54 -7.51 -4.20
CA LEU A 170 1.11 -8.82 -3.71
C LEU A 170 1.08 -8.86 -2.18
N GLY A 171 2.10 -8.32 -1.52
CA GLY A 171 2.14 -8.23 -0.07
C GLY A 171 1.01 -7.38 0.50
N GLY A 172 0.72 -6.24 -0.14
CA GLY A 172 -0.43 -5.40 0.22
C GLY A 172 -1.76 -6.14 0.07
N PHE A 173 -1.98 -6.80 -1.06
CA PHE A 173 -3.19 -7.60 -1.31
C PHE A 173 -3.38 -8.70 -0.24
N ILE A 174 -2.33 -9.46 0.05
CA ILE A 174 -2.35 -10.48 1.13
C ILE A 174 -2.67 -9.81 2.46
N GLY A 175 -2.11 -8.62 2.73
CA GLY A 175 -2.38 -7.84 3.93
C GLY A 175 -3.86 -7.52 4.12
N GLY A 176 -4.54 -7.11 3.06
CA GLY A 176 -5.98 -6.88 3.07
C GLY A 176 -6.79 -8.15 3.34
N VAL A 177 -6.45 -9.25 2.65
CA VAL A 177 -7.10 -10.56 2.88
C VAL A 177 -6.93 -11.01 4.33
N VAL A 178 -5.70 -11.02 4.84
CA VAL A 178 -5.38 -11.43 6.22
C VAL A 178 -6.12 -10.58 7.23
N SER A 179 -6.18 -9.25 7.00
CA SER A 179 -6.90 -8.34 7.89
C SER A 179 -8.38 -8.71 8.01
N ILE A 180 -9.07 -8.92 6.88
CA ILE A 180 -10.50 -9.28 6.90
C ILE A 180 -10.73 -10.64 7.58
N VAL A 181 -9.89 -11.65 7.28
CA VAL A 181 -9.97 -12.97 7.93
C VAL A 181 -9.85 -12.84 9.46
N VAL A 182 -8.87 -12.06 9.93
CA VAL A 182 -8.67 -11.85 11.37
C VAL A 182 -9.84 -11.08 11.99
N LEU A 183 -10.32 -10.03 11.33
CA LEU A 183 -11.43 -9.21 11.81
C LEU A 183 -12.73 -10.01 11.94
N LEU A 184 -13.03 -10.88 10.96
CA LEU A 184 -14.17 -11.81 11.01
C LEU A 184 -14.00 -12.84 12.14
N ALA A 185 -12.81 -13.46 12.25
CA ALA A 185 -12.53 -14.47 13.27
C ALA A 185 -12.62 -13.90 14.70
N THR A 186 -12.28 -12.62 14.88
CA THR A 186 -12.34 -11.91 16.18
C THR A 186 -13.67 -11.20 16.42
N LYS A 187 -14.62 -11.29 15.47
CA LYS A 187 -15.94 -10.62 15.53
C LYS A 187 -15.84 -9.10 15.70
N MET A 188 -14.85 -8.47 15.07
CA MET A 188 -14.69 -7.03 15.04
C MET A 188 -15.49 -6.38 13.88
N ILE A 189 -15.87 -7.20 12.92
CA ILE A 189 -16.78 -6.88 11.80
C ILE A 189 -17.74 -8.02 11.56
#